data_aa1ef2df3c2b7cc3cc4a77ca68121661
#
_entry.id   aa1ef2df3c2b7cc3cc4a77ca68121661
#
_cell.length_a   1.000
_cell.length_b   1.000
_cell.length_c   1.000
_cell.angle_alpha   90.00
_cell.angle_beta   90.00
_cell.angle_gamma   90.00
#
_symmetry.space_group_name_H-M   'P 1'
#
loop_
_entity.id
_entity.type
_entity.pdbx_description
1 polymer ?
#
loop_
_entity_poly.entity_id
_entity_poly.type
_entity_poly.pdbx_seq_one_letter_code
_entity_poly.pdbx_strand_id
1 'polypeptide(L)'
;TKPYFEGPRQYVKQPPAEDCPVFNRHNHCPALVNCPNGDLLAIWYTCRTEPGRELGIVASRLPYGEDQWQVASDFWDAPDRNDHASALWVDEKGTLYHFNGLSAAATWGSLATIMRTSKDNGTTWSQARLIMSEHGLHHMPIESVLRTREGAILVPCDAVPGSAGGSVVLVSRDNGQTWTDPAEGQPIPDFSAGSTGASIAGIHAGFVQLADGRLMAFGRGNNIDGRMPMSVSDNLGETWTYSGSPFPPIGGNQRL
;
A
#
# COMPACT_ATOMS: atom_id res chain seq x y z
N THR A 1 -6.64 31.88 -4.16
CA THR A 1 -7.92 31.17 -4.24
C THR A 1 -8.22 30.55 -2.88
N LYS A 2 -9.44 30.73 -2.38
CA LYS A 2 -9.86 30.04 -1.15
C LYS A 2 -9.89 28.54 -1.42
N PRO A 3 -9.50 27.68 -0.45
CA PRO A 3 -9.68 26.25 -0.56
C PRO A 3 -11.14 25.93 -0.84
N TYR A 4 -11.37 25.07 -1.82
CA TYR A 4 -12.69 24.64 -2.21
C TYR A 4 -12.92 23.20 -1.71
N PHE A 5 -13.98 22.98 -0.96
CA PHE A 5 -14.39 21.68 -0.47
C PHE A 5 -15.90 21.52 -0.59
N GLU A 6 -16.30 20.53 -1.37
CA GLU A 6 -17.73 20.22 -1.62
C GLU A 6 -18.30 19.13 -0.69
N GLY A 7 -17.52 18.67 0.26
CA GLY A 7 -17.89 17.55 1.11
C GLY A 7 -17.46 16.20 0.54
N PRO A 8 -17.53 15.13 1.35
CA PRO A 8 -17.13 13.81 0.93
C PRO A 8 -18.10 13.23 -0.10
N ARG A 9 -17.57 12.55 -1.13
CA ARG A 9 -18.35 11.77 -2.08
C ARG A 9 -18.23 10.30 -1.76
N GLN A 10 -19.36 9.61 -1.57
CA GLN A 10 -19.37 8.18 -1.26
C GLN A 10 -18.87 7.37 -2.45
N TYR A 11 -17.78 6.64 -2.27
CA TYR A 11 -17.20 5.74 -3.29
C TYR A 11 -17.55 4.27 -3.04
N VAL A 12 -17.78 3.85 -1.80
CA VAL A 12 -18.25 2.50 -1.49
C VAL A 12 -19.75 2.44 -1.73
N LYS A 13 -20.15 1.98 -2.92
CA LYS A 13 -21.55 1.77 -3.29
C LYS A 13 -21.79 0.28 -3.50
N GLN A 14 -22.72 -0.30 -2.73
CA GLN A 14 -23.03 -1.71 -2.80
C GLN A 14 -23.66 -2.06 -4.16
N PRO A 15 -23.09 -3.02 -4.89
CA PRO A 15 -23.68 -3.56 -6.11
C PRO A 15 -24.82 -4.52 -5.80
N PRO A 16 -25.67 -4.88 -6.79
CA PRO A 16 -26.47 -6.08 -6.71
C PRO A 16 -25.59 -7.31 -6.45
N ALA A 17 -26.07 -8.27 -5.65
CA ALA A 17 -25.25 -9.41 -5.23
C ALA A 17 -24.81 -10.31 -6.39
N GLU A 18 -25.61 -10.38 -7.46
CA GLU A 18 -25.29 -11.10 -8.68
C GLU A 18 -24.16 -10.46 -9.51
N ASP A 19 -23.98 -9.14 -9.38
CA ASP A 19 -23.00 -8.37 -10.18
C ASP A 19 -21.61 -8.35 -9.53
N CYS A 20 -21.51 -8.58 -8.21
CA CYS A 20 -20.25 -8.58 -7.48
C CYS A 20 -20.31 -9.54 -6.27
N PRO A 21 -20.17 -10.85 -6.49
CA PRO A 21 -20.30 -11.86 -5.45
C PRO A 21 -19.30 -11.75 -4.30
N VAL A 22 -18.12 -11.15 -4.55
CA VAL A 22 -17.10 -10.96 -3.51
C VAL A 22 -17.43 -9.83 -2.55
N PHE A 23 -18.38 -8.93 -2.89
CA PHE A 23 -18.71 -7.77 -2.07
C PHE A 23 -19.35 -8.17 -0.73
N ASN A 24 -18.76 -7.73 0.36
CA ASN A 24 -19.16 -8.04 1.72
C ASN A 24 -19.36 -6.77 2.57
N ARG A 25 -19.73 -6.97 3.84
CA ARG A 25 -20.08 -5.85 4.76
C ARG A 25 -18.87 -5.06 5.24
N HIS A 26 -17.71 -5.70 5.40
CA HIS A 26 -16.49 -5.03 5.84
C HIS A 26 -15.71 -4.56 4.63
N ASN A 27 -15.51 -3.24 4.52
CA ASN A 27 -14.79 -2.59 3.44
C ASN A 27 -13.69 -1.73 4.05
N HIS A 28 -12.41 -1.97 3.70
CA HIS A 28 -11.29 -1.33 4.35
C HIS A 28 -10.07 -1.20 3.41
N CYS A 29 -9.06 -0.44 3.85
CA CYS A 29 -7.78 -0.25 3.19
C CYS A 29 -7.88 0.19 1.72
N PRO A 30 -8.48 1.35 1.43
CA PRO A 30 -8.56 1.84 0.06
C PRO A 30 -7.19 2.23 -0.50
N ALA A 31 -7.01 2.03 -1.80
CA ALA A 31 -5.97 2.64 -2.61
C ALA A 31 -6.62 3.42 -3.75
N LEU A 32 -6.01 4.53 -4.15
CA LEU A 32 -6.56 5.46 -5.12
C LEU A 32 -5.49 5.87 -6.13
N VAL A 33 -5.85 5.91 -7.41
CA VAL A 33 -4.99 6.45 -8.47
C VAL A 33 -5.77 7.36 -9.40
N ASN A 34 -5.11 8.43 -9.85
CA ASN A 34 -5.59 9.24 -10.96
C ASN A 34 -5.08 8.63 -12.27
N CYS A 35 -6.00 8.12 -13.08
CA CYS A 35 -5.68 7.51 -14.37
C CYS A 35 -5.28 8.57 -15.41
N PRO A 36 -4.46 8.22 -16.42
CA PRO A 36 -4.06 9.15 -17.48
C PRO A 36 -5.20 9.84 -18.23
N ASN A 37 -6.37 9.19 -18.33
CA ASN A 37 -7.56 9.78 -18.93
C ASN A 37 -8.33 10.75 -18.00
N GLY A 38 -7.84 10.94 -16.77
CA GLY A 38 -8.45 11.82 -15.76
C GLY A 38 -9.45 11.13 -14.82
N ASP A 39 -9.79 9.87 -15.05
CA ASP A 39 -10.64 9.11 -14.12
C ASP A 39 -9.91 8.88 -12.79
N LEU A 40 -10.67 8.80 -11.69
CA LEU A 40 -10.17 8.24 -10.44
C LEU A 40 -10.57 6.78 -10.34
N LEU A 41 -9.59 5.91 -10.05
CA LEU A 41 -9.82 4.51 -9.76
C LEU A 41 -9.50 4.25 -8.30
N ALA A 42 -10.51 3.85 -7.52
CA ALA A 42 -10.37 3.42 -6.13
C ALA A 42 -10.56 1.90 -6.06
N ILE A 43 -9.68 1.24 -5.28
CA ILE A 43 -9.81 -0.18 -4.93
C ILE A 43 -9.76 -0.33 -3.42
N TRP A 44 -10.35 -1.38 -2.88
CA TRP A 44 -10.29 -1.71 -1.46
C TRP A 44 -10.62 -3.18 -1.25
N TYR A 45 -10.19 -3.74 -0.12
CA TYR A 45 -10.64 -5.08 0.19
C TYR A 45 -12.04 -5.08 0.81
N THR A 46 -12.75 -6.15 0.55
CA THR A 46 -14.06 -6.45 1.12
C THR A 46 -14.06 -7.88 1.67
N CYS A 47 -14.66 -8.11 2.83
CA CYS A 47 -14.66 -9.41 3.48
C CYS A 47 -15.79 -9.55 4.51
N ARG A 48 -15.96 -10.76 5.02
CA ARG A 48 -16.75 -11.03 6.24
C ARG A 48 -15.88 -10.84 7.48
N THR A 49 -14.66 -11.37 7.41
CA THR A 49 -13.64 -11.25 8.45
C THR A 49 -12.31 -10.98 7.80
N GLU A 50 -11.49 -10.09 8.35
CA GLU A 50 -10.19 -9.75 7.77
C GLU A 50 -9.23 -10.94 7.61
N PRO A 51 -9.14 -11.89 8.58
CA PRO A 51 -8.33 -13.10 8.37
C PRO A 51 -9.10 -14.20 7.62
N GLY A 52 -10.02 -13.86 6.73
CA GLY A 52 -10.79 -14.81 5.93
C GLY A 52 -10.20 -15.04 4.55
N ARG A 53 -10.40 -16.24 3.98
CA ARG A 53 -9.99 -16.56 2.61
C ARG A 53 -10.96 -16.04 1.55
N GLU A 54 -12.08 -15.49 2.00
CA GLU A 54 -13.07 -14.81 1.17
C GLU A 54 -12.78 -13.31 1.02
N LEU A 55 -11.65 -12.84 1.55
CA LEU A 55 -11.23 -11.45 1.38
C LEU A 55 -10.74 -11.26 -0.05
N GLY A 56 -11.46 -10.46 -0.82
CA GLY A 56 -11.10 -10.08 -2.18
C GLY A 56 -11.08 -8.56 -2.36
N ILE A 57 -10.64 -8.11 -3.51
CA ILE A 57 -10.51 -6.69 -3.84
C ILE A 57 -11.60 -6.28 -4.82
N VAL A 58 -12.28 -5.21 -4.51
CA VAL A 58 -13.28 -4.56 -5.38
C VAL A 58 -12.82 -3.17 -5.80
N ALA A 59 -13.40 -2.67 -6.87
CA ALA A 59 -13.07 -1.36 -7.43
C ALA A 59 -14.31 -0.49 -7.62
N SER A 60 -14.11 0.81 -7.58
CA SER A 60 -15.06 1.81 -8.08
C SER A 60 -14.31 2.87 -8.87
N ARG A 61 -14.98 3.42 -9.88
CA ARG A 61 -14.43 4.46 -10.75
C ARG A 61 -15.26 5.72 -10.65
N LEU A 62 -14.58 6.87 -10.59
CA LEU A 62 -15.19 8.16 -10.84
C LEU A 62 -14.70 8.65 -12.21
N PRO A 63 -15.52 8.57 -13.28
CA PRO A 63 -15.13 9.03 -14.60
C PRO A 63 -14.83 10.55 -14.60
N TYR A 64 -13.89 10.96 -15.44
CA TYR A 64 -13.54 12.37 -15.57
C TYR A 64 -14.77 13.22 -15.98
N GLY A 65 -15.04 14.26 -15.22
CA GLY A 65 -16.20 15.13 -15.45
C GLY A 65 -17.49 14.67 -14.79
N GLU A 66 -17.54 13.47 -14.24
CA GLU A 66 -18.69 13.00 -13.46
C GLU A 66 -18.57 13.39 -11.98
N ASP A 67 -19.72 13.50 -11.29
CA ASP A 67 -19.78 13.81 -9.86
C ASP A 67 -20.10 12.59 -8.99
N GLN A 68 -20.35 11.44 -9.59
CA GLN A 68 -20.77 10.20 -8.93
C GLN A 68 -19.82 9.05 -9.21
N TRP A 69 -19.36 8.41 -8.14
CA TRP A 69 -18.67 7.12 -8.24
C TRP A 69 -19.61 6.05 -8.77
N GLN A 70 -19.09 5.15 -9.57
CA GLN A 70 -19.78 3.94 -10.02
C GLN A 70 -20.03 2.99 -8.82
N VAL A 71 -20.93 2.02 -8.97
CA VAL A 71 -21.08 0.94 -8.00
C VAL A 71 -19.85 0.06 -8.00
N ALA A 72 -19.58 -0.62 -6.87
CA ALA A 72 -18.45 -1.51 -6.76
C ALA A 72 -18.56 -2.67 -7.75
N SER A 73 -17.42 -3.10 -8.26
CA SER A 73 -17.28 -4.28 -9.14
C SER A 73 -16.08 -5.12 -8.72
N ASP A 74 -16.06 -6.37 -9.13
CA ASP A 74 -14.90 -7.26 -8.91
C ASP A 74 -13.65 -6.66 -9.52
N PHE A 75 -12.54 -6.73 -8.78
CA PHE A 75 -11.26 -6.22 -9.26
C PHE A 75 -10.14 -7.27 -9.21
N TRP A 76 -10.02 -7.95 -8.08
CA TRP A 76 -9.04 -9.01 -7.89
C TRP A 76 -9.51 -9.96 -6.78
N ASP A 77 -9.44 -11.25 -7.06
CA ASP A 77 -9.74 -12.30 -6.10
C ASP A 77 -8.93 -13.54 -6.48
N ALA A 78 -7.96 -13.90 -5.67
CA ALA A 78 -7.17 -15.11 -5.85
C ALA A 78 -7.89 -16.29 -5.17
N PRO A 79 -8.24 -17.35 -5.90
CA PRO A 79 -9.01 -18.46 -5.35
C PRO A 79 -8.39 -19.04 -4.07
N ASP A 80 -9.18 -19.12 -3.00
CA ASP A 80 -8.79 -19.69 -1.70
C ASP A 80 -7.56 -19.03 -1.09
N ARG A 81 -7.46 -17.71 -1.21
CA ARG A 81 -6.42 -16.88 -0.60
C ARG A 81 -7.05 -15.69 0.14
N ASN A 82 -6.29 -15.13 1.06
CA ASN A 82 -6.60 -13.83 1.62
C ASN A 82 -5.83 -12.77 0.81
N ASP A 83 -6.53 -11.89 0.13
CA ASP A 83 -5.98 -10.86 -0.76
C ASP A 83 -5.71 -9.53 -0.03
N HIS A 84 -5.05 -9.59 1.12
CA HIS A 84 -4.81 -8.44 1.98
C HIS A 84 -3.44 -7.81 1.74
N ALA A 85 -3.25 -6.63 1.48
CA ALA A 85 -4.02 -5.50 1.02
C ALA A 85 -3.48 -5.08 -0.36
N SER A 86 -3.92 -3.94 -0.88
CA SER A 86 -3.50 -3.49 -2.22
C SER A 86 -2.88 -2.12 -2.20
N ALA A 87 -1.99 -1.86 -3.17
CA ALA A 87 -1.52 -0.55 -3.56
C ALA A 87 -1.72 -0.32 -5.06
N LEU A 88 -2.03 0.91 -5.44
CA LEU A 88 -2.09 1.37 -6.83
C LEU A 88 -1.04 2.46 -7.07
N TRP A 89 -0.48 2.45 -8.25
CA TRP A 89 0.45 3.48 -8.69
C TRP A 89 0.38 3.66 -10.21
N VAL A 90 0.65 4.87 -10.68
CA VAL A 90 0.78 5.19 -12.11
C VAL A 90 2.18 5.75 -12.37
N ASP A 91 2.86 5.20 -13.38
CA ASP A 91 4.17 5.70 -13.76
C ASP A 91 4.08 6.90 -14.74
N GLU A 92 5.23 7.48 -15.05
CA GLU A 92 5.37 8.65 -15.93
C GLU A 92 4.94 8.38 -17.38
N LYS A 93 4.77 7.11 -17.74
CA LYS A 93 4.32 6.66 -19.08
C LYS A 93 2.82 6.35 -19.10
N GLY A 94 2.14 6.54 -17.96
CA GLY A 94 0.73 6.25 -17.81
C GLY A 94 0.39 4.78 -17.63
N THR A 95 1.38 3.93 -17.31
CA THR A 95 1.12 2.54 -16.93
C THR A 95 0.65 2.50 -15.48
N LEU A 96 -0.49 1.89 -15.23
CA LEU A 96 -0.98 1.60 -13.89
C LEU A 96 -0.35 0.31 -13.37
N TYR A 97 0.01 0.31 -12.11
CA TYR A 97 0.51 -0.85 -11.37
C TYR A 97 -0.43 -1.16 -10.21
N HIS A 98 -0.75 -2.43 -10.05
CA HIS A 98 -1.45 -2.97 -8.89
C HIS A 98 -0.53 -3.95 -8.18
N PHE A 99 -0.27 -3.69 -6.92
CA PHE A 99 0.44 -4.58 -6.01
C PHE A 99 -0.58 -5.16 -5.03
N ASN A 100 -0.52 -6.46 -4.76
CA ASN A 100 -1.42 -7.12 -3.83
C ASN A 100 -0.71 -8.18 -3.01
N GLY A 101 -1.05 -8.26 -1.73
CA GLY A 101 -0.58 -9.32 -0.86
C GLY A 101 -1.47 -10.56 -0.97
N LEU A 102 -0.88 -11.75 -0.94
CA LEU A 102 -1.58 -13.03 -0.96
C LEU A 102 -1.17 -13.88 0.24
N SER A 103 -2.12 -14.27 1.09
CA SER A 103 -1.86 -15.18 2.19
C SER A 103 -2.57 -16.52 2.03
N ALA A 104 -1.80 -17.60 1.99
CA ALA A 104 -2.31 -18.96 2.06
C ALA A 104 -2.78 -19.32 3.48
N ALA A 105 -2.20 -18.70 4.51
CA ALA A 105 -2.55 -18.91 5.90
C ALA A 105 -3.80 -18.12 6.34
N ALA A 106 -4.35 -17.26 5.47
CA ALA A 106 -5.45 -16.37 5.78
C ALA A 106 -5.19 -15.52 7.03
N THR A 107 -4.05 -14.83 7.04
CA THR A 107 -3.63 -13.93 8.12
C THR A 107 -3.12 -12.61 7.54
N TRP A 108 -2.90 -11.61 8.40
CA TRP A 108 -2.22 -10.36 8.02
C TRP A 108 -0.70 -10.50 7.95
N GLY A 109 -0.20 -11.68 8.29
CA GLY A 109 1.22 -11.93 8.45
C GLY A 109 1.87 -12.36 7.14
N SER A 110 2.17 -13.61 7.07
CA SER A 110 2.87 -14.24 5.97
C SER A 110 2.17 -14.03 4.62
N LEU A 111 2.67 -13.12 3.82
CA LEU A 111 2.10 -12.72 2.53
C LEU A 111 3.15 -12.83 1.42
N ALA A 112 2.77 -13.43 0.31
CA ALA A 112 3.44 -13.22 -0.96
C ALA A 112 2.96 -11.90 -1.58
N THR A 113 3.75 -11.28 -2.44
CA THR A 113 3.34 -10.07 -3.16
C THR A 113 3.29 -10.33 -4.65
N ILE A 114 2.17 -10.00 -5.27
CA ILE A 114 2.01 -10.01 -6.73
C ILE A 114 2.03 -8.59 -7.28
N MET A 115 2.33 -8.49 -8.56
CA MET A 115 2.21 -7.27 -9.36
C MET A 115 1.51 -7.57 -10.68
N ARG A 116 0.61 -6.68 -11.11
CA ARG A 116 0.05 -6.64 -12.46
C ARG A 116 -0.03 -5.21 -12.97
N THR A 117 -0.12 -5.02 -14.28
CA THR A 117 -0.10 -3.70 -14.90
C THR A 117 -1.27 -3.52 -15.87
N SER A 118 -1.67 -2.26 -16.06
CA SER A 118 -2.66 -1.84 -17.05
C SER A 118 -2.12 -0.68 -17.88
N LYS A 119 -2.43 -0.67 -19.19
CA LYS A 119 -2.08 0.41 -20.14
C LYS A 119 -3.32 1.11 -20.71
N ASP A 120 -4.49 0.78 -20.22
CA ASP A 120 -5.79 1.26 -20.70
C ASP A 120 -6.64 1.82 -19.54
N ASN A 121 -5.97 2.54 -18.63
CA ASN A 121 -6.61 3.20 -17.49
C ASN A 121 -7.30 2.23 -16.53
N GLY A 122 -6.77 1.02 -16.36
CA GLY A 122 -7.31 0.01 -15.46
C GLY A 122 -8.55 -0.73 -15.99
N THR A 123 -8.81 -0.67 -17.31
CA THR A 123 -9.89 -1.44 -17.94
C THR A 123 -9.50 -2.90 -18.07
N THR A 124 -8.27 -3.17 -18.51
CA THR A 124 -7.71 -4.53 -18.54
C THR A 124 -6.36 -4.58 -17.82
N TRP A 125 -6.04 -5.76 -17.31
CA TRP A 125 -4.83 -5.98 -16.53
C TRP A 125 -4.01 -7.15 -17.08
N SER A 126 -2.71 -7.03 -17.00
CA SER A 126 -1.81 -8.15 -17.33
C SER A 126 -2.05 -9.34 -16.40
N GLN A 127 -1.57 -10.50 -16.78
CA GLN A 127 -1.45 -11.61 -15.84
C GLN A 127 -0.66 -11.20 -14.61
N ALA A 128 -1.12 -11.63 -13.42
CA ALA A 128 -0.41 -11.38 -12.18
C ALA A 128 0.93 -12.11 -12.16
N ARG A 129 1.97 -11.43 -11.69
CA ARG A 129 3.30 -11.97 -11.52
C ARG A 129 3.67 -11.93 -10.04
N LEU A 130 4.14 -13.05 -9.52
CA LEU A 130 4.74 -13.10 -8.20
C LEU A 130 6.05 -12.30 -8.21
N ILE A 131 6.17 -11.30 -7.36
CA ILE A 131 7.36 -10.45 -7.25
C ILE A 131 8.14 -10.71 -5.97
N MET A 132 7.46 -11.18 -4.91
CA MET A 132 8.06 -11.60 -3.67
C MET A 132 7.32 -12.83 -3.15
N SER A 133 8.05 -13.89 -2.86
CA SER A 133 7.47 -15.11 -2.29
C SER A 133 7.05 -14.89 -0.83
N GLU A 134 6.10 -15.70 -0.37
CA GLU A 134 5.72 -15.73 1.04
C GLU A 134 6.90 -16.18 1.89
N HIS A 135 7.40 -15.29 2.75
CA HIS A 135 8.44 -15.59 3.72
C HIS A 135 8.32 -14.67 4.94
N GLY A 136 8.55 -15.22 6.12
CA GLY A 136 8.42 -14.45 7.35
C GLY A 136 7.02 -13.83 7.52
N LEU A 137 6.97 -12.61 8.02
CA LEU A 137 5.74 -11.91 8.38
C LEU A 137 5.67 -10.52 7.72
N HIS A 138 6.02 -10.41 6.44
CA HIS A 138 6.14 -9.16 5.73
C HIS A 138 5.30 -9.12 4.46
N HIS A 139 5.31 -7.99 3.80
CA HIS A 139 4.84 -7.76 2.43
C HIS A 139 3.32 -7.57 2.28
N MET A 140 2.68 -6.99 3.27
CA MET A 140 1.35 -6.41 3.08
C MET A 140 1.51 -5.05 2.37
N PRO A 141 1.24 -4.92 1.05
CA PRO A 141 1.44 -3.66 0.32
C PRO A 141 0.62 -2.52 0.90
N ILE A 142 1.22 -1.34 0.94
CA ILE A 142 0.57 -0.11 1.39
C ILE A 142 0.57 0.86 0.22
N GLU A 143 -0.38 1.77 0.20
CA GLU A 143 -0.33 2.92 -0.71
C GLU A 143 0.97 3.72 -0.49
N SER A 144 1.29 4.66 -1.37
CA SER A 144 2.53 5.45 -1.38
C SER A 144 3.68 4.86 -2.20
N VAL A 145 3.39 4.02 -3.17
CA VAL A 145 4.39 3.58 -4.15
C VAL A 145 4.98 4.79 -4.88
N LEU A 146 6.28 4.85 -5.02
CA LEU A 146 6.94 5.91 -5.77
C LEU A 146 8.10 5.40 -6.63
N ARG A 147 8.43 6.16 -7.67
CA ARG A 147 9.71 6.06 -8.37
C ARG A 147 10.65 7.15 -7.87
N THR A 148 11.85 6.77 -7.49
CA THR A 148 12.88 7.74 -7.10
C THR A 148 13.46 8.43 -8.34
N ARG A 149 14.15 9.55 -8.14
CA ARG A 149 14.85 10.27 -9.24
C ARG A 149 15.92 9.42 -9.91
N GLU A 150 16.48 8.47 -9.19
CA GLU A 150 17.47 7.50 -9.68
C GLU A 150 16.82 6.34 -10.46
N GLY A 151 15.49 6.30 -10.52
CA GLY A 151 14.70 5.35 -11.29
C GLY A 151 14.28 4.08 -10.53
N ALA A 152 14.64 3.94 -9.26
CA ALA A 152 14.17 2.81 -8.44
C ALA A 152 12.67 2.94 -8.14
N ILE A 153 11.94 1.83 -8.22
CA ILE A 153 10.55 1.75 -7.76
C ILE A 153 10.55 1.21 -6.34
N LEU A 154 9.85 1.89 -5.45
CA LEU A 154 9.75 1.56 -4.05
C LEU A 154 8.29 1.27 -3.67
N VAL A 155 8.04 0.11 -3.07
CA VAL A 155 6.72 -0.31 -2.59
C VAL A 155 6.80 -0.53 -1.07
N PRO A 156 6.17 0.33 -0.26
CA PRO A 156 6.14 0.11 1.18
C PRO A 156 5.19 -1.04 1.50
N CYS A 157 5.59 -1.86 2.45
CA CYS A 157 4.82 -2.99 2.93
C CYS A 157 4.87 -3.04 4.45
N ASP A 158 3.77 -3.37 5.10
CA ASP A 158 3.81 -3.61 6.54
C ASP A 158 4.64 -4.83 6.86
N ALA A 159 5.49 -4.70 7.87
CA ALA A 159 6.19 -5.80 8.49
C ALA A 159 5.39 -6.26 9.71
N VAL A 160 4.96 -7.49 9.71
CA VAL A 160 4.12 -8.06 10.78
C VAL A 160 4.92 -9.02 11.67
N PRO A 161 4.45 -9.33 12.86
CA PRO A 161 3.13 -9.17 13.44
C PRO A 161 2.89 -7.80 14.08
N GLY A 162 1.71 -7.28 13.79
CA GLY A 162 1.05 -6.16 14.43
C GLY A 162 1.92 -5.02 14.93
N SER A 163 2.30 -4.07 14.16
CA SER A 163 3.09 -2.86 14.45
C SER A 163 4.51 -3.06 15.05
N ALA A 164 4.86 -4.23 15.58
CA ALA A 164 6.18 -4.42 16.20
C ALA A 164 7.34 -4.36 15.18
N GLY A 165 7.12 -4.82 13.94
CA GLY A 165 8.14 -4.86 12.89
C GLY A 165 8.24 -3.59 12.05
N GLY A 166 7.36 -2.63 12.22
CA GLY A 166 7.31 -1.42 11.39
C GLY A 166 6.85 -1.70 9.95
N SER A 167 7.38 -0.95 9.00
CA SER A 167 7.17 -1.16 7.56
C SER A 167 8.50 -1.43 6.86
N VAL A 168 8.47 -2.29 5.84
CA VAL A 168 9.61 -2.57 4.96
C VAL A 168 9.38 -1.91 3.59
N VAL A 169 10.41 -1.84 2.76
CA VAL A 169 10.30 -1.28 1.41
C VAL A 169 10.82 -2.30 0.41
N LEU A 170 9.94 -2.81 -0.45
CA LEU A 170 10.38 -3.57 -1.61
C LEU A 170 11.01 -2.62 -2.64
N VAL A 171 12.16 -2.97 -3.15
CA VAL A 171 12.95 -2.14 -4.07
C VAL A 171 13.14 -2.86 -5.39
N SER A 172 12.79 -2.19 -6.48
CA SER A 172 13.18 -2.60 -7.84
C SER A 172 14.08 -1.54 -8.48
N ARG A 173 15.25 -1.96 -8.97
CA ARG A 173 16.21 -1.09 -9.68
C ARG A 173 16.24 -1.33 -11.20
N ASP A 174 15.39 -2.21 -11.69
CA ASP A 174 15.33 -2.66 -13.09
C ASP A 174 13.94 -2.50 -13.70
N ASN A 175 13.25 -1.45 -13.29
CA ASN A 175 11.91 -1.08 -13.76
C ASN A 175 10.86 -2.17 -13.49
N GLY A 176 10.89 -2.77 -12.30
CA GLY A 176 9.91 -3.75 -11.83
C GLY A 176 10.18 -5.18 -12.31
N GLN A 177 11.33 -5.49 -12.91
CA GLN A 177 11.66 -6.85 -13.35
C GLN A 177 12.04 -7.74 -12.16
N THR A 178 12.92 -7.26 -11.29
CA THR A 178 13.28 -7.94 -10.04
C THR A 178 13.03 -7.05 -8.82
N TRP A 179 12.87 -7.68 -7.68
CA TRP A 179 12.54 -7.02 -6.42
C TRP A 179 13.38 -7.59 -5.28
N THR A 180 13.75 -6.73 -4.37
CA THR A 180 14.48 -7.09 -3.14
C THR A 180 13.80 -6.46 -1.93
N ASP A 181 13.91 -7.12 -0.78
CA ASP A 181 13.59 -6.58 0.53
C ASP A 181 14.88 -6.36 1.32
N PRO A 182 15.35 -5.12 1.51
CA PRO A 182 16.55 -4.85 2.30
C PRO A 182 16.44 -5.28 3.76
N ALA A 183 15.22 -5.43 4.29
CA ALA A 183 14.99 -5.89 5.66
C ALA A 183 14.95 -7.42 5.80
N GLU A 184 14.99 -8.17 4.69
CA GLU A 184 14.98 -9.62 4.73
C GLU A 184 16.16 -10.18 5.55
N GLY A 185 15.83 -10.99 6.57
CA GLY A 185 16.84 -11.57 7.45
C GLY A 185 17.47 -10.60 8.46
N GLN A 186 17.10 -9.34 8.46
CA GLN A 186 17.54 -8.35 9.44
C GLN A 186 16.72 -8.44 10.74
N PRO A 187 17.31 -8.13 11.90
CA PRO A 187 16.56 -8.05 13.13
C PRO A 187 15.57 -6.87 13.10
N ILE A 188 14.46 -7.02 13.83
CA ILE A 188 13.53 -5.88 14.07
C ILE A 188 14.30 -4.81 14.83
N PRO A 189 14.32 -3.55 14.33
CA PRO A 189 15.05 -2.47 14.97
C PRO A 189 14.45 -2.10 16.33
N ASP A 190 15.29 -1.54 17.19
CA ASP A 190 14.86 -0.79 18.36
C ASP A 190 14.44 0.63 17.94
N PHE A 191 13.24 0.87 17.55
CA PHE A 191 12.74 2.15 17.03
C PHE A 191 12.85 3.31 18.04
N SER A 192 14.06 3.58 18.56
CA SER A 192 14.36 4.68 19.48
C SER A 192 15.08 5.83 18.76
N ALA A 193 15.01 7.03 19.32
CA ALA A 193 15.64 8.22 18.74
C ALA A 193 17.15 8.04 18.55
N GLY A 194 17.64 8.28 17.33
CA GLY A 194 19.05 8.13 16.95
C GLY A 194 19.48 6.70 16.61
N SER A 195 18.65 5.68 16.85
CA SER A 195 18.96 4.31 16.41
C SER A 195 18.72 4.15 14.91
N THR A 196 19.21 3.03 14.34
CA THR A 196 19.11 2.71 12.91
C THR A 196 18.63 1.28 12.68
N GLY A 197 18.07 1.01 11.51
CA GLY A 197 17.68 -0.33 11.11
C GLY A 197 17.19 -0.41 9.66
N ALA A 198 16.82 -1.59 9.22
CA ALA A 198 16.38 -1.84 7.84
C ALA A 198 14.88 -1.58 7.59
N SER A 199 14.09 -1.34 8.64
CA SER A 199 12.64 -1.09 8.53
C SER A 199 12.30 0.35 8.89
N ILE A 200 11.21 0.88 8.35
CA ILE A 200 10.60 2.15 8.75
C ILE A 200 9.90 1.96 10.10
N ALA A 201 10.04 2.92 11.02
CA ALA A 201 9.34 2.90 12.29
C ALA A 201 7.83 3.11 12.09
N GLY A 202 7.02 2.17 12.60
CA GLY A 202 5.55 2.17 12.48
C GLY A 202 5.04 1.50 11.21
N ILE A 203 3.80 0.98 11.29
CA ILE A 203 3.11 0.36 10.16
C ILE A 203 2.34 1.39 9.35
N HIS A 204 1.81 0.98 8.17
CA HIS A 204 1.10 1.83 7.21
C HIS A 204 1.87 3.11 6.87
N ALA A 205 3.18 2.94 6.67
CA ALA A 205 4.06 4.07 6.46
C ALA A 205 3.88 4.70 5.08
N GLY A 206 3.68 6.02 5.08
CA GLY A 206 3.83 6.86 3.91
C GLY A 206 5.25 7.40 3.81
N PHE A 207 5.80 7.53 2.60
CA PHE A 207 7.14 8.10 2.42
C PHE A 207 7.24 8.95 1.15
N VAL A 208 8.22 9.83 1.15
CA VAL A 208 8.52 10.74 0.04
C VAL A 208 10.02 10.82 -0.18
N GLN A 209 10.43 11.14 -1.42
CA GLN A 209 11.81 11.54 -1.68
C GLN A 209 11.97 13.05 -1.54
N LEU A 210 12.86 13.47 -0.66
CA LEU A 210 13.18 14.87 -0.41
C LEU A 210 13.99 15.49 -1.56
N ALA A 211 14.11 16.82 -1.57
CA ALA A 211 14.87 17.55 -2.59
C ALA A 211 16.36 17.17 -2.63
N ASP A 212 16.92 16.79 -1.50
CA ASP A 212 18.33 16.34 -1.38
C ASP A 212 18.57 14.87 -1.71
N GLY A 213 17.52 14.14 -2.12
CA GLY A 213 17.58 12.73 -2.54
C GLY A 213 17.27 11.74 -1.42
N ARG A 214 17.29 12.16 -0.16
CA ARG A 214 16.91 11.28 0.96
C ARG A 214 15.44 10.86 0.88
N LEU A 215 15.13 9.72 1.46
CA LEU A 215 13.76 9.30 1.72
C LEU A 215 13.38 9.72 3.14
N MET A 216 12.15 10.18 3.32
CA MET A 216 11.56 10.47 4.63
C MET A 216 10.23 9.77 4.74
N ALA A 217 10.02 9.05 5.84
CA ALA A 217 8.83 8.26 6.09
C ALA A 217 8.23 8.57 7.47
N PHE A 218 6.90 8.41 7.55
CA PHE A 218 6.13 8.45 8.80
C PHE A 218 5.33 7.17 8.91
N GLY A 219 5.22 6.61 10.11
CA GLY A 219 4.48 5.38 10.36
C GLY A 219 3.49 5.51 11.51
N ARG A 220 2.57 4.57 11.60
CA ARG A 220 1.62 4.44 12.71
C ARG A 220 2.14 3.46 13.76
N GLY A 221 2.04 3.81 15.04
CA GLY A 221 2.64 3.03 16.13
C GLY A 221 4.15 3.28 16.24
N ASN A 222 4.85 2.48 17.03
CA ASN A 222 6.28 2.65 17.33
C ASN A 222 6.65 4.11 17.64
N ASN A 223 5.85 4.77 18.49
CA ASN A 223 6.00 6.18 18.82
C ASN A 223 7.37 6.44 19.45
N ILE A 224 8.03 7.51 19.03
CA ILE A 224 9.34 7.92 19.52
C ILE A 224 9.16 9.21 20.32
N ASP A 225 9.58 9.21 21.59
CA ASP A 225 9.44 10.35 22.52
C ASP A 225 8.00 10.92 22.58
N GLY A 226 6.99 10.02 22.51
CA GLY A 226 5.58 10.41 22.51
C GLY A 226 5.10 11.10 21.23
N ARG A 227 5.86 10.99 20.15
CA ARG A 227 5.55 11.57 18.82
C ARG A 227 5.33 10.48 17.77
N MET A 228 4.67 10.86 16.68
CA MET A 228 4.64 10.04 15.47
C MET A 228 6.08 9.74 15.05
N PRO A 229 6.45 8.48 14.77
CA PRO A 229 7.80 8.16 14.35
C PRO A 229 8.10 8.75 12.97
N MET A 230 9.32 9.21 12.79
CA MET A 230 9.88 9.64 11.52
C MET A 230 11.14 8.83 11.25
N SER A 231 11.26 8.30 10.05
CA SER A 231 12.41 7.55 9.58
C SER A 231 13.00 8.23 8.35
N VAL A 232 14.33 8.37 8.32
CA VAL A 232 15.04 9.00 7.20
C VAL A 232 16.11 8.05 6.68
N SER A 233 16.17 7.87 5.36
CA SER A 233 17.17 7.05 4.68
C SER A 233 17.93 7.90 3.66
N ASP A 234 19.25 7.73 3.58
CA ASP A 234 20.14 8.33 2.59
C ASP A 234 20.63 7.33 1.52
N ASN A 235 20.18 6.08 1.60
CA ASN A 235 20.60 4.97 0.75
C ASN A 235 19.43 4.17 0.15
N LEU A 236 18.37 4.88 -0.30
CA LEU A 236 17.21 4.30 -0.99
C LEU A 236 16.44 3.25 -0.16
N GLY A 237 16.39 3.43 1.16
CA GLY A 237 15.60 2.57 2.03
C GLY A 237 16.33 1.31 2.53
N GLU A 238 17.62 1.17 2.27
CA GLU A 238 18.41 0.05 2.82
C GLU A 238 18.62 0.16 4.33
N THR A 239 18.79 1.38 4.81
CA THR A 239 18.82 1.67 6.26
C THR A 239 18.09 2.97 6.57
N TRP A 240 17.52 3.04 7.76
CA TRP A 240 16.74 4.15 8.25
C TRP A 240 17.27 4.61 9.59
N THR A 241 17.31 5.92 9.82
CA THR A 241 17.58 6.56 11.11
C THR A 241 16.27 7.09 11.68
N TYR A 242 16.03 6.89 12.98
CA TYR A 242 14.75 7.17 13.61
C TYR A 242 14.79 8.40 14.50
N SER A 243 13.66 9.13 14.52
CA SER A 243 13.42 10.26 15.42
C SER A 243 11.92 10.46 15.64
N GLY A 244 11.56 11.18 16.71
CA GLY A 244 10.21 11.71 16.86
C GLY A 244 9.96 12.84 15.87
N SER A 245 8.81 12.81 15.18
CA SER A 245 8.39 13.90 14.29
C SER A 245 7.80 15.09 15.09
N PRO A 246 7.55 16.25 14.45
CA PRO A 246 6.81 17.34 15.10
C PRO A 246 5.33 17.04 15.32
N PHE A 247 4.81 15.95 14.77
CA PHE A 247 3.39 15.60 14.80
C PHE A 247 3.02 14.72 16.00
N PRO A 248 1.76 14.78 16.50
CA PRO A 248 1.28 13.85 17.51
C PRO A 248 1.24 12.43 16.95
N PRO A 249 1.30 11.40 17.81
CA PRO A 249 1.14 10.03 17.35
C PRO A 249 -0.27 9.79 16.81
N ILE A 250 -0.37 8.92 15.84
CA ILE A 250 -1.65 8.42 15.34
C ILE A 250 -1.84 6.96 15.74
N GLY A 251 -3.10 6.56 15.84
CA GLY A 251 -3.49 5.20 16.21
C GLY A 251 -4.77 4.79 15.48
N GLY A 252 -5.30 3.61 15.82
CA GLY A 252 -6.49 3.09 15.18
C GLY A 252 -6.27 2.69 13.72
N ASN A 253 -7.26 2.90 12.87
CA ASN A 253 -7.30 2.42 11.48
C ASN A 253 -6.86 3.48 10.47
N GLN A 254 -5.81 4.24 10.77
CA GLN A 254 -5.32 5.31 9.90
C GLN A 254 -4.14 4.82 9.05
N ARG A 255 -4.11 5.26 7.81
CA ARG A 255 -2.96 5.16 6.87
C ARG A 255 -2.32 6.54 6.69
N LEU A 256 -1.05 6.57 6.31
CA LEU A 256 -0.27 7.79 6.05
C LEU A 256 0.01 7.97 4.56
#